data_68395ce68b57159771c36975fe0718d2
#
_entry.id   68395ce68b57159771c36975fe0718d2
#
_cell.length_a   1.000
_cell.length_b   1.000
_cell.length_c   1.000
_cell.angle_alpha   90.00
_cell.angle_beta   90.00
_cell.angle_gamma   90.00
#
_symmetry.space_group_name_H-M   'P 1'
#
loop_
_entity.id
_entity.type
_entity.pdbx_description
1 polymer ?
#
loop_
_entity_poly.entity_id
_entity_poly.type
_entity_poly.pdbx_seq_one_letter_code
_entity_poly.pdbx_strand_id
1 'polypeptide(L)'
;MREFVKEFQEEPRKNERRFVVASTVSSLLAPIAVVLGLATLFGYAPITETMGLMGLPRWSVPILGVLEIAAAVALVVPVAAFFGAVVMAALSIIGSLLYLPLGERGFAFALAIVGAIYLVDAVLRAPELLERGRLLWAEARPRARI
;
A
#
# COMPACT_ATOMS: atom_id res chain seq x y z
N MET A 1 -34.54 -4.02 -21.85
CA MET A 1 -33.47 -4.56 -22.70
C MET A 1 -32.33 -3.55 -22.99
N ARG A 2 -32.63 -2.29 -23.35
CA ARG A 2 -31.57 -1.26 -23.59
C ARG A 2 -30.81 -0.82 -22.32
N GLU A 3 -31.44 -0.82 -21.17
CA GLU A 3 -30.77 -0.47 -19.90
C GLU A 3 -29.83 -1.58 -19.45
N PHE A 4 -30.23 -2.84 -19.60
CA PHE A 4 -29.36 -3.99 -19.26
C PHE A 4 -28.08 -4.04 -20.09
N VAL A 5 -28.15 -3.67 -21.38
CA VAL A 5 -26.97 -3.60 -22.26
C VAL A 5 -26.04 -2.44 -21.88
N LYS A 6 -26.58 -1.31 -21.40
CA LYS A 6 -25.76 -0.19 -20.91
C LYS A 6 -25.00 -0.55 -19.63
N GLU A 7 -25.67 -1.21 -18.70
CA GLU A 7 -25.06 -1.63 -17.44
C GLU A 7 -23.89 -2.62 -17.69
N PHE A 8 -24.06 -3.54 -18.65
CA PHE A 8 -23.03 -4.51 -19.04
C PHE A 8 -21.83 -3.88 -19.77
N GLN A 9 -21.99 -2.72 -20.40
CA GLN A 9 -20.92 -1.98 -21.07
C GLN A 9 -20.20 -0.97 -20.17
N GLU A 10 -20.84 -0.52 -19.08
CA GLU A 10 -20.26 0.46 -18.15
C GLU A 10 -19.33 -0.18 -17.10
N GLU A 11 -19.59 -1.42 -16.68
CA GLU A 11 -18.76 -2.13 -15.70
C GLU A 11 -17.29 -2.32 -16.11
N PRO A 12 -16.97 -2.80 -17.33
CA PRO A 12 -15.57 -2.98 -17.75
C PRO A 12 -14.80 -1.65 -17.77
N ARG A 13 -15.40 -0.57 -18.24
CA ARG A 13 -14.78 0.77 -18.30
C ARG A 13 -14.50 1.35 -16.91
N LYS A 14 -15.31 1.03 -15.93
CA LYS A 14 -15.14 1.49 -14.55
C LYS A 14 -13.96 0.81 -13.87
N ASN A 15 -13.77 -0.49 -14.12
CA ASN A 15 -12.65 -1.26 -13.60
C ASN A 15 -11.33 -0.85 -14.27
N GLU A 16 -11.30 -0.62 -15.57
CA GLU A 16 -10.12 -0.12 -16.27
C GLU A 16 -9.64 1.24 -15.73
N ARG A 17 -10.56 2.18 -15.52
CA ARG A 17 -10.21 3.49 -14.96
C ARG A 17 -9.65 3.39 -13.56
N ARG A 18 -10.21 2.54 -12.70
CA ARG A 18 -9.71 2.30 -11.34
C ARG A 18 -8.31 1.73 -11.36
N PHE A 19 -8.07 0.76 -12.24
CA PHE A 19 -6.75 0.15 -12.41
C PHE A 19 -5.71 1.17 -12.88
N VAL A 20 -6.03 1.99 -13.87
CA VAL A 20 -5.12 3.03 -14.37
C VAL A 20 -4.79 4.04 -13.28
N VAL A 21 -5.79 4.51 -12.52
CA VAL A 21 -5.58 5.45 -11.42
C VAL A 21 -4.70 4.83 -10.34
N ALA A 22 -5.01 3.63 -9.87
CA ALA A 22 -4.23 2.94 -8.86
C ALA A 22 -2.79 2.68 -9.33
N SER A 23 -2.60 2.22 -10.56
CA SER A 23 -1.26 1.99 -11.13
C SER A 23 -0.45 3.28 -11.23
N THR A 24 -1.07 4.39 -11.65
CA THR A 24 -0.40 5.70 -11.72
C THR A 24 0.01 6.19 -10.34
N VAL A 25 -0.89 6.10 -9.35
CA VAL A 25 -0.60 6.48 -7.96
C VAL A 25 0.56 5.66 -7.41
N SER A 26 0.54 4.34 -7.55
CA SER A 26 1.61 3.47 -7.08
C SER A 26 2.94 3.75 -7.78
N SER A 27 2.93 4.03 -9.09
CA SER A 27 4.15 4.33 -9.85
C SER A 27 4.80 5.65 -9.40
N LEU A 28 4.02 6.60 -8.92
CA LEU A 28 4.53 7.85 -8.37
C LEU A 28 5.02 7.70 -6.94
N LEU A 29 4.32 6.90 -6.12
CA LEU A 29 4.64 6.73 -4.71
C LEU A 29 5.76 5.73 -4.45
N ALA A 30 5.91 4.70 -5.28
CA ALA A 30 6.92 3.67 -5.09
C ALA A 30 8.36 4.21 -5.06
N PRO A 31 8.82 5.08 -5.97
CA PRO A 31 10.17 5.64 -5.90
C PRO A 31 10.39 6.46 -4.62
N ILE A 32 9.39 7.21 -4.18
CA ILE A 32 9.47 8.00 -2.94
C ILE A 32 9.62 7.05 -1.74
N ALA A 33 8.83 5.99 -1.69
CA ALA A 33 8.89 4.99 -0.64
C ALA A 33 10.24 4.24 -0.63
N VAL A 34 10.82 3.94 -1.80
CA VAL A 34 12.17 3.34 -1.89
C VAL A 34 13.21 4.29 -1.31
N VAL A 35 13.18 5.56 -1.67
CA VAL A 35 14.14 6.56 -1.14
C VAL A 35 14.02 6.70 0.37
N LEU A 36 12.81 6.76 0.90
CA LEU A 36 12.57 6.82 2.35
C LEU A 36 13.05 5.54 3.03
N GLY A 37 12.73 4.37 2.49
CA GLY A 37 13.17 3.08 3.03
C GLY A 37 14.70 2.94 3.02
N LEU A 38 15.38 3.44 1.97
CA LEU A 38 16.84 3.49 1.94
C LEU A 38 17.40 4.45 3.00
N ALA A 39 16.82 5.63 3.16
CA ALA A 39 17.21 6.58 4.20
C ALA A 39 17.05 5.96 5.60
N THR A 40 15.95 5.24 5.84
CA THR A 40 15.71 4.50 7.09
C THR A 40 16.72 3.36 7.26
N LEU A 41 16.94 2.56 6.22
CA LEU A 41 17.88 1.42 6.25
C LEU A 41 19.32 1.83 6.57
N PHE A 42 19.78 2.93 5.96
CA PHE A 42 21.14 3.45 6.21
C PHE A 42 21.26 4.32 7.48
N GLY A 43 20.19 4.39 8.27
CA GLY A 43 20.22 5.07 9.55
C GLY A 43 20.38 6.58 9.43
N TYR A 44 19.65 7.22 8.52
CA TYR A 44 19.61 8.68 8.41
C TYR A 44 19.35 9.32 9.79
N ALA A 45 20.27 10.19 10.24
CA ALA A 45 20.31 10.68 11.61
C ALA A 45 18.97 11.18 12.17
N PRO A 46 18.18 12.00 11.45
CA PRO A 46 16.88 12.46 11.95
C PRO A 46 15.89 11.33 12.23
N ILE A 47 15.93 10.23 11.44
CA ILE A 47 15.04 9.08 11.65
C ILE A 47 15.50 8.28 12.88
N THR A 48 16.81 8.02 13.00
CA THR A 48 17.37 7.26 14.13
C THR A 48 17.22 7.98 15.47
N GLU A 49 17.41 9.29 15.47
CA GLU A 49 17.20 10.13 16.67
C GLU A 49 15.74 10.11 17.11
N THR A 50 14.81 10.31 16.17
CA THR A 50 13.37 10.28 16.46
C THR A 50 12.94 8.92 17.00
N MET A 51 13.39 7.83 16.41
CA MET A 51 13.10 6.47 16.90
C MET A 51 13.70 6.22 18.29
N GLY A 52 14.89 6.75 18.55
CA GLY A 52 15.50 6.72 19.87
C GLY A 52 14.66 7.46 20.93
N LEU A 53 14.09 8.62 20.59
CA LEU A 53 13.17 9.37 21.47
C LEU A 53 11.87 8.61 21.74
N MET A 54 11.43 7.76 20.81
CA MET A 54 10.27 6.88 20.99
C MET A 54 10.59 5.61 21.80
N GLY A 55 11.85 5.44 22.26
CA GLY A 55 12.28 4.25 23.00
C GLY A 55 12.44 3.01 22.13
N LEU A 56 12.47 3.15 20.80
CA LEU A 56 12.68 2.01 19.90
C LEU A 56 14.15 1.60 19.88
N PRO A 57 14.44 0.28 19.93
CA PRO A 57 15.80 -0.20 19.89
C PRO A 57 16.45 0.06 18.51
N ARG A 58 17.75 0.35 18.48
CA ARG A 58 18.45 0.71 17.24
C ARG A 58 18.35 -0.34 16.12
N TRP A 59 18.21 -1.61 16.47
CA TRP A 59 18.03 -2.69 15.48
C TRP A 59 16.71 -2.65 14.75
N SER A 60 15.68 -1.97 15.27
CA SER A 60 14.37 -1.84 14.60
C SER A 60 14.42 -0.94 13.36
N VAL A 61 15.35 0.02 13.33
CA VAL A 61 15.50 0.99 12.23
C VAL A 61 15.79 0.29 10.89
N PRO A 62 16.84 -0.55 10.77
CA PRO A 62 17.11 -1.24 9.50
C PRO A 62 16.00 -2.23 9.11
N ILE A 63 15.35 -2.86 10.07
CA ILE A 63 14.19 -3.74 9.78
C ILE A 63 13.05 -2.96 9.16
N LEU A 64 12.75 -1.78 9.71
CA LEU A 64 11.72 -0.90 9.16
C LEU A 64 12.07 -0.46 7.74
N GLY A 65 13.32 -0.05 7.48
CA GLY A 65 13.80 0.32 6.15
C GLY A 65 13.67 -0.82 5.13
N VAL A 66 14.01 -2.05 5.51
CA VAL A 66 13.81 -3.24 4.66
C VAL A 66 12.32 -3.46 4.38
N LEU A 67 11.46 -3.31 5.39
CA LEU A 67 10.02 -3.48 5.23
C LEU A 67 9.41 -2.42 4.30
N GLU A 68 9.84 -1.16 4.42
CA GLU A 68 9.45 -0.07 3.53
C GLU A 68 9.85 -0.34 2.08
N ILE A 69 11.10 -0.77 1.84
CA ILE A 69 11.59 -1.12 0.50
C ILE A 69 10.81 -2.31 -0.07
N ALA A 70 10.60 -3.35 0.72
CA ALA A 70 9.85 -4.53 0.28
C ALA A 70 8.40 -4.17 -0.09
N ALA A 71 7.75 -3.33 0.71
CA ALA A 71 6.41 -2.84 0.43
C ALA A 71 6.38 -1.93 -0.83
N ALA A 72 7.39 -1.08 -1.02
CA ALA A 72 7.52 -0.23 -2.21
C ALA A 72 7.72 -1.06 -3.49
N VAL A 73 8.53 -2.11 -3.43
CA VAL A 73 8.68 -3.07 -4.55
C VAL A 73 7.37 -3.80 -4.81
N ALA A 74 6.66 -4.23 -3.76
CA ALA A 74 5.37 -4.88 -3.89
C ALA A 74 4.33 -3.99 -4.59
N LEU A 75 4.36 -2.66 -4.40
CA LEU A 75 3.46 -1.71 -5.08
C LEU A 75 3.57 -1.76 -6.61
N VAL A 76 4.77 -2.05 -7.13
CA VAL A 76 5.03 -2.10 -8.59
C VAL A 76 4.64 -3.44 -9.17
N VAL A 77 4.60 -4.50 -8.36
CA VAL A 77 4.23 -5.85 -8.80
C VAL A 77 2.71 -6.01 -8.74
N PRO A 78 2.00 -6.17 -9.87
CA PRO A 78 0.52 -6.13 -9.90
C PRO A 78 -0.17 -7.13 -8.95
N VAL A 79 0.44 -8.30 -8.74
CA VAL A 79 -0.11 -9.36 -7.85
C VAL A 79 0.05 -8.99 -6.38
N ALA A 80 1.13 -8.29 -6.03
CA ALA A 80 1.49 -7.93 -4.66
C ALA A 80 1.11 -6.49 -4.28
N ALA A 81 0.70 -5.68 -5.25
CA ALA A 81 0.49 -4.24 -5.07
C ALA A 81 -0.55 -3.89 -4.00
N PHE A 82 -1.60 -4.69 -3.84
CA PHE A 82 -2.56 -4.53 -2.76
C PHE A 82 -1.87 -4.65 -1.39
N PHE A 83 -1.08 -5.70 -1.20
CA PHE A 83 -0.38 -5.93 0.07
C PHE A 83 0.66 -4.84 0.33
N GLY A 84 1.40 -4.42 -0.71
CA GLY A 84 2.32 -3.29 -0.62
C GLY A 84 1.62 -2.01 -0.15
N ALA A 85 0.47 -1.68 -0.73
CA ALA A 85 -0.33 -0.52 -0.35
C ALA A 85 -0.84 -0.60 1.10
N VAL A 86 -1.33 -1.77 1.54
CA VAL A 86 -1.78 -1.99 2.92
C VAL A 86 -0.63 -1.82 3.91
N VAL A 87 0.54 -2.41 3.64
CA VAL A 87 1.71 -2.28 4.51
C VAL A 87 2.18 -0.83 4.59
N MET A 88 2.28 -0.12 3.45
CA MET A 88 2.68 1.28 3.44
C MET A 88 1.66 2.18 4.15
N ALA A 89 0.36 1.93 4.00
CA ALA A 89 -0.68 2.63 4.74
C ALA A 89 -0.52 2.44 6.25
N ALA A 90 -0.32 1.19 6.69
CA ALA A 90 -0.12 0.88 8.10
C ALA A 90 1.13 1.56 8.67
N LEU A 91 2.26 1.49 7.99
CA LEU A 91 3.51 2.13 8.41
C LEU A 91 3.35 3.65 8.51
N SER A 92 2.72 4.28 7.53
CA SER A 92 2.49 5.73 7.52
C SER A 92 1.54 6.17 8.63
N ILE A 93 0.47 5.42 8.90
CA ILE A 93 -0.48 5.73 9.99
C ILE A 93 0.19 5.55 11.35
N ILE A 94 0.90 4.43 11.55
CA ILE A 94 1.65 4.18 12.80
C ILE A 94 2.69 5.30 13.00
N GLY A 95 3.46 5.63 11.97
CA GLY A 95 4.42 6.73 12.02
C GLY A 95 3.76 8.04 12.41
N SER A 96 2.62 8.39 11.78
CA SER A 96 1.86 9.60 12.13
C SER A 96 1.49 9.63 13.61
N LEU A 97 0.99 8.54 14.15
CA LEU A 97 0.61 8.44 15.57
C LEU A 97 1.83 8.56 16.50
N LEU A 98 2.98 8.05 16.12
CA LEU A 98 4.21 8.12 16.90
C LEU A 98 4.82 9.53 16.91
N TYR A 99 4.68 10.31 15.82
CA TYR A 99 5.21 11.67 15.76
C TYR A 99 4.33 12.72 16.50
N LEU A 100 3.04 12.42 16.74
CA LEU A 100 2.12 13.34 17.44
C LEU A 100 2.60 13.74 18.86
N PRO A 101 2.98 12.80 19.75
CA PRO A 101 3.44 13.13 21.09
C PRO A 101 4.81 13.83 21.12
N LEU A 102 5.60 13.75 20.05
CA LEU A 102 6.88 14.45 19.91
C LEU A 102 6.72 15.94 19.55
N GLY A 103 5.50 16.39 19.31
CA GLY A 103 5.21 17.75 18.90
C GLY A 103 5.40 18.04 17.41
N GLU A 104 5.87 17.08 16.63
CA GLU A 104 6.14 17.15 15.19
C GLU A 104 4.84 17.04 14.37
N ARG A 105 3.89 17.94 14.65
CA ARG A 105 2.53 17.88 14.05
C ARG A 105 2.54 17.94 12.54
N GLY A 106 3.41 18.78 11.95
CA GLY A 106 3.51 18.90 10.49
C GLY A 106 3.89 17.59 9.82
N PHE A 107 4.87 16.87 10.38
CA PHE A 107 5.33 15.58 9.88
C PHE A 107 4.28 14.48 10.12
N ALA A 108 3.63 14.47 11.29
CA ALA A 108 2.53 13.55 11.58
C ALA A 108 1.38 13.72 10.58
N PHE A 109 0.97 14.96 10.26
CA PHE A 109 -0.04 15.21 9.24
C PHE A 109 0.38 14.77 7.85
N ALA A 110 1.62 15.02 7.46
CA ALA A 110 2.14 14.56 6.17
C ALA A 110 2.06 13.03 6.05
N LEU A 111 2.48 12.28 7.07
CA LEU A 111 2.39 10.83 7.13
C LEU A 111 0.93 10.35 7.10
N ALA A 112 0.02 11.03 7.79
CA ALA A 112 -1.40 10.68 7.77
C ALA A 112 -1.99 10.82 6.36
N ILE A 113 -1.65 11.88 5.63
CA ILE A 113 -2.09 12.10 4.25
C ILE A 113 -1.52 11.00 3.34
N VAL A 114 -0.23 10.69 3.46
CA VAL A 114 0.42 9.62 2.68
C VAL A 114 -0.23 8.28 2.99
N GLY A 115 -0.48 7.97 4.26
CA GLY A 115 -1.19 6.76 4.67
C GLY A 115 -2.60 6.67 4.09
N ALA A 116 -3.34 7.79 4.06
CA ALA A 116 -4.65 7.84 3.43
C ALA A 116 -4.59 7.58 1.91
N ILE A 117 -3.57 8.10 1.22
CA ILE A 117 -3.38 7.85 -0.22
C ILE A 117 -3.11 6.36 -0.48
N TYR A 118 -2.25 5.70 0.31
CA TYR A 118 -2.00 4.27 0.20
C TYR A 118 -3.24 3.43 0.53
N LEU A 119 -4.05 3.87 1.50
CA LEU A 119 -5.30 3.21 1.83
C LEU A 119 -6.31 3.29 0.67
N VAL A 120 -6.42 4.44 0.02
CA VAL A 120 -7.24 4.60 -1.19
C VAL A 120 -6.73 3.68 -2.31
N ASP A 121 -5.41 3.61 -2.54
CA ASP A 121 -4.81 2.70 -3.53
C ASP A 121 -5.16 1.23 -3.22
N ALA A 122 -5.07 0.81 -1.95
CA ALA A 122 -5.47 -0.53 -1.52
C ALA A 122 -6.96 -0.79 -1.79
N VAL A 123 -7.84 0.14 -1.45
CA VAL A 123 -9.31 -0.01 -1.68
C VAL A 123 -9.62 -0.11 -3.17
N LEU A 124 -8.94 0.66 -4.03
CA LEU A 124 -9.13 0.58 -5.48
C LEU A 124 -8.73 -0.78 -6.07
N ARG A 125 -7.75 -1.47 -5.45
CA ARG A 125 -7.24 -2.79 -5.86
C ARG A 125 -7.99 -3.98 -5.24
N ALA A 126 -8.71 -3.76 -4.15
CA ALA A 126 -9.41 -4.84 -3.43
C ALA A 126 -10.36 -5.69 -4.33
N PRO A 127 -11.15 -5.12 -5.27
CA PRO A 127 -12.00 -5.91 -6.15
C PRO A 127 -11.25 -6.93 -7.01
N GLU A 128 -10.07 -6.56 -7.54
CA GLU A 128 -9.26 -7.45 -8.38
C GLU A 128 -8.76 -8.69 -7.61
N LEU A 129 -8.42 -8.50 -6.34
CA LEU A 129 -8.00 -9.60 -5.46
C LEU A 129 -9.14 -10.59 -5.21
N LEU A 130 -10.35 -10.07 -5.00
CA LEU A 130 -11.55 -10.90 -4.78
C LEU A 130 -11.91 -11.71 -6.03
N GLU A 131 -11.83 -11.10 -7.22
CA GLU A 131 -12.09 -11.79 -8.48
C GLU A 131 -11.06 -12.89 -8.75
N ARG A 132 -9.77 -12.60 -8.59
CA ARG A 132 -8.70 -13.59 -8.73
C ARG A 132 -8.84 -14.73 -7.73
N GLY A 133 -9.14 -14.40 -6.47
CA GLY A 133 -9.40 -15.41 -5.45
C GLY A 133 -10.55 -16.34 -5.81
N ARG A 134 -11.65 -15.81 -6.35
CA ARG A 134 -12.80 -16.62 -6.82
C ARG A 134 -12.43 -17.55 -7.96
N LEU A 135 -11.62 -17.08 -8.92
CA LEU A 135 -11.17 -17.89 -10.05
C LEU A 135 -10.28 -19.05 -9.59
N LEU A 136 -9.32 -18.79 -8.71
CA LEU A 136 -8.46 -19.84 -8.14
C LEU A 136 -9.27 -20.88 -7.34
N TRP A 137 -10.26 -20.45 -6.57
CA TRP A 137 -11.16 -21.36 -5.84
C TRP A 137 -12.05 -22.18 -6.79
N ALA A 138 -12.48 -21.61 -7.93
CA ALA A 138 -13.26 -22.33 -8.92
C ALA A 138 -12.44 -23.43 -9.62
N GLU A 139 -11.16 -23.16 -9.91
CA GLU A 139 -10.24 -24.13 -10.50
C GLU A 139 -9.84 -25.24 -9.50
N ALA A 140 -9.68 -24.88 -8.22
CA ALA A 140 -9.30 -25.82 -7.17
C ALA A 140 -10.42 -26.80 -6.75
N ARG A 141 -11.67 -26.55 -7.14
CA ARG A 141 -12.75 -27.50 -6.90
C ARG A 141 -12.55 -28.75 -7.75
N PRO A 142 -12.34 -29.94 -7.14
CA PRO A 142 -12.27 -31.17 -7.92
C PRO A 142 -13.59 -31.31 -8.69
N ARG A 143 -13.49 -31.42 -10.02
CA ARG A 143 -14.64 -31.78 -10.85
C ARG A 143 -15.14 -33.10 -10.29
N ALA A 144 -16.24 -33.06 -9.57
CA ALA A 144 -16.95 -34.26 -9.14
C ALA A 144 -17.27 -35.03 -10.45
N ARG A 145 -16.51 -36.09 -10.70
CA ARG A 145 -16.83 -37.03 -11.79
C ARG A 145 -18.11 -37.70 -11.37
N ILE A 146 -19.20 -37.35 -12.03
CA ILE A 146 -20.44 -38.10 -12.06
C ILE A 146 -20.22 -39.32 -12.91
#